data_76f4600c4df510433296e75388226773
#
_entry.id   76f4600c4df510433296e75388226773
#
_cell.length_a   1.000
_cell.length_b   1.000
_cell.length_c   1.000
_cell.angle_alpha   90.00
_cell.angle_beta   90.00
_cell.angle_gamma   90.00
#
_symmetry.space_group_name_H-M   'P 1'
#
loop_
_entity.id
_entity.type
_entity.pdbx_description
1 polymer ?
#
loop_
_entity_poly.entity_id
_entity_poly.type
_entity_poly.pdbx_seq_one_letter_code
_entity_poly.pdbx_strand_id
1 'polypeptide(L)'
;ASIKLEETDRTTYLKKWIPEGTLQILEYIRERTSQLEGPLSALILTVASDLIREYSYQEPSDLRIRRRKAPLPETPYIEAFNNNMTRYIRKIEEAQACIHDFETSNSAIHCDVKHDNPFSEFKFDAALTSPPYVTALPYIDTQRISLVWLGLCEAREIGALESTLIGSRELLKKEKDSWTQKVQNNEAELPDSMLSLVHEMKNSLADSDGFRRQAVPELLYRYLSEMKDMFINVHSMLKDNAPYALIVGHNKTTLGGKEFL
;
A
#
# COMPACT_ATOMS: atom_id res chain seq x y z
N ALA A 1 3.44 -15.17 -29.62
CA ALA A 1 2.01 -15.03 -29.90
C ALA A 1 1.55 -13.68 -29.39
N SER A 2 0.97 -12.83 -30.25
CA SER A 2 0.39 -11.55 -29.85
C SER A 2 -1.07 -11.80 -29.48
N ILE A 3 -1.45 -11.45 -28.25
CA ILE A 3 -2.87 -11.43 -27.86
C ILE A 3 -3.49 -10.14 -28.38
N LYS A 4 -4.69 -10.23 -28.94
CA LYS A 4 -5.49 -9.05 -29.26
C LYS A 4 -6.08 -8.51 -27.95
N LEU A 5 -5.71 -7.27 -27.61
CA LEU A 5 -6.23 -6.60 -26.43
C LEU A 5 -7.71 -6.26 -26.64
N GLU A 6 -8.56 -6.72 -25.76
CA GLU A 6 -9.97 -6.32 -25.72
C GLU A 6 -10.08 -4.86 -25.27
N GLU A 7 -10.99 -4.09 -25.87
CA GLU A 7 -11.26 -2.70 -25.47
C GLU A 7 -12.21 -2.69 -24.27
N THR A 8 -11.64 -2.47 -23.09
CA THR A 8 -12.33 -2.32 -21.81
C THR A 8 -11.82 -1.07 -21.09
N ASP A 9 -12.52 -0.59 -20.06
CA ASP A 9 -12.04 0.52 -19.21
C ASP A 9 -10.67 0.20 -18.61
N ARG A 10 -10.46 -1.05 -18.21
CA ARG A 10 -9.20 -1.55 -17.68
C ARG A 10 -8.07 -1.44 -18.72
N THR A 11 -8.24 -2.01 -19.90
CA THR A 11 -7.21 -1.95 -20.95
C THR A 11 -6.98 -0.55 -21.46
N THR A 12 -8.01 0.27 -21.56
CA THR A 12 -7.91 1.69 -21.90
C THR A 12 -7.07 2.47 -20.87
N TYR A 13 -7.23 2.18 -19.58
CA TYR A 13 -6.39 2.74 -18.53
C TYR A 13 -4.95 2.25 -18.63
N LEU A 14 -4.74 0.94 -18.80
CA LEU A 14 -3.41 0.33 -18.85
C LEU A 14 -2.60 0.80 -20.07
N LYS A 15 -3.21 0.96 -21.24
CA LYS A 15 -2.57 1.53 -22.45
C LYS A 15 -2.02 2.93 -22.22
N LYS A 16 -2.58 3.71 -21.29
CA LYS A 16 -2.01 5.03 -20.92
C LYS A 16 -0.67 4.91 -20.21
N TRP A 17 -0.42 3.79 -19.54
CA TRP A 17 0.74 3.62 -18.67
C TRP A 17 1.74 2.57 -19.15
N ILE A 18 1.33 1.59 -19.94
CA ILE A 18 2.15 0.46 -20.37
C ILE A 18 2.28 0.48 -21.90
N PRO A 19 3.50 0.35 -22.45
CA PRO A 19 3.69 0.16 -23.88
C PRO A 19 2.88 -1.02 -24.40
N GLU A 20 2.28 -0.91 -25.58
CA GLU A 20 1.36 -1.91 -26.10
C GLU A 20 1.97 -3.31 -26.17
N GLY A 21 3.21 -3.44 -26.67
CA GLY A 21 3.91 -4.73 -26.74
C GLY A 21 4.13 -5.37 -25.35
N THR A 22 4.48 -4.55 -24.34
CA THR A 22 4.62 -5.02 -22.96
C THR A 22 3.26 -5.43 -22.39
N LEU A 23 2.20 -4.66 -22.66
CA LEU A 23 0.85 -4.99 -22.19
C LEU A 23 0.34 -6.29 -22.82
N GLN A 24 0.61 -6.55 -24.10
CA GLN A 24 0.27 -7.81 -24.75
C GLN A 24 0.95 -9.01 -24.09
N ILE A 25 2.22 -8.87 -23.69
CA ILE A 25 2.94 -9.94 -22.97
C ILE A 25 2.34 -10.15 -21.59
N LEU A 26 2.06 -9.07 -20.86
CA LEU A 26 1.43 -9.13 -19.55
C LEU A 26 0.05 -9.81 -19.59
N GLU A 27 -0.79 -9.48 -20.58
CA GLU A 27 -2.10 -10.13 -20.74
C GLU A 27 -1.94 -11.61 -21.14
N TYR A 28 -0.95 -11.94 -21.95
CA TYR A 28 -0.64 -13.34 -22.27
C TYR A 28 -0.25 -14.12 -21.00
N ILE A 29 0.63 -13.56 -20.17
CA ILE A 29 1.02 -14.20 -18.90
C ILE A 29 -0.24 -14.38 -18.02
N ARG A 30 -1.07 -13.36 -17.87
CA ARG A 30 -2.28 -13.39 -17.05
C ARG A 30 -3.27 -14.46 -17.52
N GLU A 31 -3.52 -14.53 -18.82
CA GLU A 31 -4.42 -15.53 -19.42
C GLU A 31 -3.90 -16.95 -19.20
N ARG A 32 -2.61 -17.19 -19.44
CA ARG A 32 -2.00 -18.49 -19.20
C ARG A 32 -2.01 -18.90 -17.74
N THR A 33 -1.77 -17.93 -16.88
CA THR A 33 -1.72 -18.17 -15.43
C THR A 33 -3.10 -18.43 -14.82
N SER A 34 -4.18 -17.91 -15.43
CA SER A 34 -5.55 -18.19 -14.98
C SER A 34 -5.96 -19.66 -15.11
N GLN A 35 -5.22 -20.46 -15.86
CA GLN A 35 -5.43 -21.91 -16.02
C GLN A 35 -4.66 -22.72 -14.97
N LEU A 36 -3.84 -22.06 -14.14
CA LEU A 36 -3.05 -22.69 -13.08
C LEU A 36 -3.74 -22.50 -11.73
N GLU A 37 -3.77 -23.54 -10.95
CA GLU A 37 -4.28 -23.51 -9.58
C GLU A 37 -3.14 -23.31 -8.57
N GLY A 38 -3.48 -22.77 -7.40
CA GLY A 38 -2.62 -22.71 -6.24
C GLY A 38 -1.51 -21.65 -6.29
N PRO A 39 -0.44 -21.82 -5.50
CA PRO A 39 0.57 -20.77 -5.24
C PRO A 39 1.44 -20.45 -6.45
N LEU A 40 1.52 -21.32 -7.44
CA LEU A 40 2.31 -21.09 -8.66
C LEU A 40 1.71 -19.94 -9.49
N SER A 41 0.40 -19.86 -9.59
CA SER A 41 -0.31 -18.74 -10.23
C SER A 41 0.05 -17.42 -9.56
N ALA A 42 -0.04 -17.36 -8.24
CA ALA A 42 0.28 -16.18 -7.45
C ALA A 42 1.76 -15.75 -7.63
N LEU A 43 2.70 -16.70 -7.64
CA LEU A 43 4.11 -16.43 -7.86
C LEU A 43 4.35 -15.80 -9.24
N ILE A 44 3.82 -16.39 -10.30
CA ILE A 44 4.00 -15.89 -11.68
C ILE A 44 3.44 -14.47 -11.82
N LEU A 45 2.22 -14.24 -11.32
CA LEU A 45 1.59 -12.91 -11.36
C LEU A 45 2.33 -11.87 -10.52
N THR A 46 2.86 -12.27 -9.36
CA THR A 46 3.67 -11.40 -8.50
C THR A 46 4.96 -10.97 -9.22
N VAL A 47 5.68 -11.92 -9.81
CA VAL A 47 6.93 -11.62 -10.55
C VAL A 47 6.66 -10.75 -11.77
N ALA A 48 5.58 -10.99 -12.50
CA ALA A 48 5.18 -10.16 -13.63
C ALA A 48 4.80 -8.73 -13.16
N SER A 49 4.07 -8.62 -12.06
CA SER A 49 3.67 -7.35 -11.46
C SER A 49 4.85 -6.50 -10.98
N ASP A 50 5.87 -7.13 -10.39
CA ASP A 50 7.08 -6.47 -9.87
C ASP A 50 7.82 -5.66 -10.96
N LEU A 51 7.76 -6.12 -12.20
CA LEU A 51 8.38 -5.46 -13.34
C LEU A 51 7.53 -4.35 -14.01
N ILE A 52 6.24 -4.27 -13.70
CA ILE A 52 5.33 -3.34 -14.41
C ILE A 52 5.83 -1.90 -14.29
N ARG A 53 6.26 -1.49 -13.11
CA ARG A 53 6.72 -0.12 -12.90
C ARG A 53 7.94 0.21 -13.74
N GLU A 54 8.91 -0.69 -13.83
CA GLU A 54 10.12 -0.51 -14.62
C GLU A 54 9.83 -0.48 -16.11
N TYR A 55 8.90 -1.28 -16.59
CA TYR A 55 8.52 -1.41 -18.00
C TYR A 55 7.29 -0.58 -18.40
N SER A 56 6.94 0.41 -17.59
CA SER A 56 5.82 1.32 -17.84
C SER A 56 6.28 2.75 -18.14
N TYR A 57 5.32 3.59 -18.52
CA TYR A 57 5.49 5.05 -18.62
C TYR A 57 5.41 5.76 -17.25
N GLN A 58 5.45 5.03 -16.15
CA GLN A 58 5.62 5.59 -14.82
C GLN A 58 7.10 5.87 -14.55
N GLU A 59 7.39 6.99 -13.89
CA GLU A 59 8.75 7.34 -13.48
C GLU A 59 9.24 6.36 -12.39
N PRO A 60 10.28 5.55 -12.68
CA PRO A 60 10.73 4.51 -11.75
C PRO A 60 11.35 5.05 -10.47
N SER A 61 11.91 6.27 -10.51
CA SER A 61 12.54 6.92 -9.36
C SER A 61 11.56 7.67 -8.45
N ASP A 62 10.30 7.91 -8.88
CA ASP A 62 9.26 8.59 -8.07
C ASP A 62 8.21 7.59 -7.60
N LEU A 63 7.94 7.57 -6.31
CA LEU A 63 6.89 6.72 -5.73
C LEU A 63 5.48 7.14 -6.14
N ARG A 64 5.30 8.42 -6.53
CA ARG A 64 4.02 8.93 -7.03
C ARG A 64 3.82 8.54 -8.49
N ILE A 65 2.56 8.50 -8.90
CA ILE A 65 2.23 8.28 -10.31
C ILE A 65 2.60 9.52 -11.15
N ARG A 66 3.74 9.45 -11.84
CA ARG A 66 4.25 10.49 -12.73
C ARG A 66 4.69 9.90 -14.05
N ARG A 67 4.60 10.70 -15.11
CA ARG A 67 5.10 10.30 -16.40
C ARG A 67 6.62 10.17 -16.38
N ARG A 68 7.08 9.08 -16.98
CA ARG A 68 8.48 8.72 -17.12
C ARG A 68 9.25 9.74 -17.94
N LYS A 69 10.43 10.09 -17.46
CA LYS A 69 11.43 10.89 -18.18
C LYS A 69 12.62 10.03 -18.62
N ALA A 70 12.93 9.01 -17.83
CA ALA A 70 13.99 8.05 -18.17
C ALA A 70 13.60 7.19 -19.40
N PRO A 71 14.54 6.67 -20.18
CA PRO A 71 14.24 5.72 -21.24
C PRO A 71 13.66 4.42 -20.66
N LEU A 72 12.88 3.70 -21.46
CA LEU A 72 12.48 2.34 -21.11
C LEU A 72 13.70 1.41 -21.12
N PRO A 73 13.69 0.29 -20.36
CA PRO A 73 14.76 -0.68 -20.39
C PRO A 73 15.01 -1.21 -21.81
N GLU A 74 16.28 -1.42 -22.16
CA GLU A 74 16.67 -2.02 -23.43
C GLU A 74 16.40 -3.53 -23.46
N THR A 75 16.54 -4.19 -22.31
CA THR A 75 16.22 -5.62 -22.15
C THR A 75 14.73 -5.85 -22.39
N PRO A 76 14.35 -6.78 -23.27
CA PRO A 76 12.95 -7.12 -23.49
C PRO A 76 12.25 -7.57 -22.20
N TYR A 77 10.98 -7.18 -22.01
CA TYR A 77 10.20 -7.53 -20.81
C TYR A 77 10.20 -9.05 -20.51
N ILE A 78 10.04 -9.88 -21.54
CA ILE A 78 10.00 -11.35 -21.34
C ILE A 78 11.33 -11.92 -20.85
N GLU A 79 12.45 -11.35 -21.26
CA GLU A 79 13.76 -11.74 -20.79
C GLU A 79 13.96 -11.33 -19.31
N ALA A 80 13.62 -10.10 -18.97
CA ALA A 80 13.62 -9.64 -17.57
C ALA A 80 12.70 -10.47 -16.68
N PHE A 81 11.52 -10.83 -17.17
CA PHE A 81 10.59 -11.71 -16.49
C PHE A 81 11.21 -13.09 -16.21
N ASN A 82 11.82 -13.74 -17.21
CA ASN A 82 12.46 -15.03 -17.04
C ASN A 82 13.63 -14.97 -16.04
N ASN A 83 14.43 -13.92 -16.11
CA ASN A 83 15.54 -13.69 -15.17
C ASN A 83 15.04 -13.52 -13.74
N ASN A 84 13.96 -12.75 -13.54
CA ASN A 84 13.34 -12.59 -12.24
C ASN A 84 12.72 -13.90 -11.73
N MET A 85 12.02 -14.64 -12.58
CA MET A 85 11.48 -15.97 -12.21
C MET A 85 12.58 -16.88 -11.70
N THR A 86 13.69 -17.01 -12.44
CA THR A 86 14.84 -17.83 -12.02
C THR A 86 15.39 -17.37 -10.67
N ARG A 87 15.51 -16.05 -10.46
CA ARG A 87 15.98 -15.49 -9.18
C ARG A 87 15.03 -15.81 -8.02
N TYR A 88 13.71 -15.72 -8.24
CA TYR A 88 12.70 -16.02 -7.20
C TYR A 88 12.66 -17.51 -6.88
N ILE A 89 12.71 -18.37 -7.89
CA ILE A 89 12.77 -19.83 -7.68
C ILE A 89 13.98 -20.19 -6.83
N ARG A 90 15.17 -19.69 -7.19
CA ARG A 90 16.39 -19.95 -6.40
C ARG A 90 16.25 -19.48 -4.96
N LYS A 91 15.70 -18.29 -4.71
CA LYS A 91 15.47 -17.80 -3.34
C LYS A 91 14.50 -18.68 -2.55
N ILE A 92 13.46 -19.21 -3.21
CA ILE A 92 12.52 -20.13 -2.58
C ILE A 92 13.23 -21.44 -2.23
N GLU A 93 14.03 -22.01 -3.14
CA GLU A 93 14.80 -23.22 -2.91
C GLU A 93 15.82 -23.03 -1.76
N GLU A 94 16.54 -21.91 -1.75
CA GLU A 94 17.47 -21.54 -0.67
C GLU A 94 16.74 -21.44 0.69
N ALA A 95 15.56 -20.79 0.72
CA ALA A 95 14.75 -20.69 1.94
C ALA A 95 14.25 -22.07 2.39
N GLN A 96 13.78 -22.90 1.46
CA GLN A 96 13.34 -24.27 1.75
C GLN A 96 14.46 -25.13 2.33
N ALA A 97 15.70 -24.96 1.85
CA ALA A 97 16.86 -25.69 2.41
C ALA A 97 17.19 -25.29 3.86
N CYS A 98 16.81 -24.08 4.28
CA CYS A 98 17.03 -23.59 5.65
C CYS A 98 15.88 -23.92 6.62
N ILE A 99 14.68 -24.20 6.11
CA ILE A 99 13.49 -24.48 6.90
C ILE A 99 13.29 -26.00 6.91
N HIS A 100 13.50 -26.64 8.05
CA HIS A 100 13.42 -28.09 8.17
C HIS A 100 12.01 -28.61 8.51
N ASP A 101 11.11 -27.73 8.93
CA ASP A 101 9.75 -28.08 9.33
C ASP A 101 8.75 -27.21 8.59
N PHE A 102 7.99 -27.83 7.66
CA PHE A 102 6.94 -27.20 6.87
C PHE A 102 5.53 -27.59 7.34
N GLU A 103 5.39 -28.28 8.48
CA GLU A 103 4.08 -28.71 8.98
C GLU A 103 3.22 -27.56 9.52
N THR A 104 3.78 -26.34 9.60
CA THR A 104 3.01 -25.16 10.00
C THR A 104 2.13 -24.66 8.86
N SER A 105 0.84 -24.57 9.11
CA SER A 105 -0.11 -23.95 8.18
C SER A 105 0.10 -22.43 8.17
N ASN A 106 0.56 -21.90 7.03
CA ASN A 106 0.61 -20.46 6.79
C ASN A 106 -0.62 -20.04 5.99
N SER A 107 -1.23 -18.92 6.36
CA SER A 107 -2.35 -18.34 5.62
C SER A 107 -2.16 -16.85 5.44
N ALA A 108 -2.66 -16.32 4.33
CA ALA A 108 -2.78 -14.89 4.06
C ALA A 108 -4.27 -14.56 3.92
N ILE A 109 -4.76 -13.63 4.73
CA ILE A 109 -6.16 -13.24 4.74
C ILE A 109 -6.25 -11.76 4.38
N HIS A 110 -7.13 -11.44 3.44
CA HIS A 110 -7.47 -10.06 3.11
C HIS A 110 -8.57 -9.57 4.06
N CYS A 111 -8.24 -8.59 4.89
CA CYS A 111 -9.18 -7.97 5.82
C CYS A 111 -8.76 -6.53 6.15
N ASP A 112 -9.70 -5.73 6.66
CA ASP A 112 -9.40 -4.43 7.25
C ASP A 112 -9.04 -4.61 8.72
N VAL A 113 -7.76 -4.53 9.03
CA VAL A 113 -7.22 -4.75 10.38
C VAL A 113 -7.78 -3.78 11.43
N LYS A 114 -8.43 -2.70 11.03
CA LYS A 114 -9.11 -1.77 11.97
C LYS A 114 -10.36 -2.37 12.59
N HIS A 115 -11.04 -3.25 11.87
CA HIS A 115 -12.40 -3.70 12.23
C HIS A 115 -12.60 -5.21 12.12
N ASP A 116 -11.86 -5.87 11.22
CA ASP A 116 -12.07 -7.28 10.95
C ASP A 116 -11.25 -8.16 11.90
N ASN A 117 -11.90 -9.16 12.49
CA ASN A 117 -11.25 -10.22 13.25
C ASN A 117 -11.58 -11.58 12.62
N PRO A 118 -10.83 -12.02 11.61
CA PRO A 118 -11.05 -13.31 10.96
C PRO A 118 -10.65 -14.51 11.83
N PHE A 119 -10.10 -14.28 13.03
CA PHE A 119 -9.56 -15.30 13.93
C PHE A 119 -10.29 -15.31 15.26
N SER A 120 -11.62 -15.11 15.28
CA SER A 120 -12.42 -14.98 16.52
C SER A 120 -12.26 -16.15 17.50
N GLU A 121 -11.98 -17.36 16.99
CA GLU A 121 -11.81 -18.59 17.79
C GLU A 121 -10.33 -18.90 18.11
N PHE A 122 -9.40 -18.08 17.63
CA PHE A 122 -7.97 -18.34 17.78
C PHE A 122 -7.25 -17.12 18.35
N LYS A 123 -6.23 -17.34 19.19
CA LYS A 123 -5.39 -16.29 19.76
C LYS A 123 -3.94 -16.54 19.40
N PHE A 124 -3.25 -15.48 18.98
CA PHE A 124 -1.85 -15.54 18.59
C PHE A 124 -0.91 -15.33 19.78
N ASP A 125 0.27 -15.97 19.71
CA ASP A 125 1.32 -15.84 20.71
C ASP A 125 2.15 -14.55 20.55
N ALA A 126 2.12 -13.93 19.38
CA ALA A 126 2.81 -12.67 19.09
C ALA A 126 2.21 -11.98 17.87
N ALA A 127 2.42 -10.67 17.76
CA ALA A 127 2.19 -9.91 16.54
C ALA A 127 3.44 -9.11 16.15
N LEU A 128 3.67 -8.97 14.85
CA LEU A 128 4.74 -8.16 14.27
C LEU A 128 4.17 -7.39 13.07
N THR A 129 4.38 -6.07 13.04
CA THR A 129 3.99 -5.26 11.89
C THR A 129 4.95 -4.08 11.67
N SER A 130 5.00 -3.62 10.42
CA SER A 130 5.50 -2.30 10.06
C SER A 130 4.29 -1.47 9.60
N PRO A 131 3.66 -0.69 10.50
CA PRO A 131 2.46 0.05 10.15
C PRO A 131 2.77 1.13 9.11
N PRO A 132 1.78 1.59 8.33
CA PRO A 132 1.95 2.71 7.44
C PRO A 132 2.44 3.95 8.18
N TYR A 133 3.30 4.75 7.55
CA TYR A 133 3.79 5.99 8.14
C TYR A 133 2.85 7.14 7.78
N VAL A 134 2.55 7.98 8.76
CA VAL A 134 1.67 9.12 8.55
C VAL A 134 2.22 10.04 7.44
N THR A 135 1.42 10.32 6.43
CA THR A 135 1.71 11.23 5.30
C THR A 135 3.04 10.97 4.53
N ALA A 136 3.76 9.89 4.83
CA ALA A 136 5.11 9.68 4.29
C ALA A 136 5.10 9.13 2.86
N LEU A 137 4.34 8.09 2.59
CA LEU A 137 4.41 7.34 1.34
C LEU A 137 3.07 7.33 0.57
N PRO A 138 3.10 7.49 -0.74
CA PRO A 138 1.92 7.33 -1.60
C PRO A 138 1.71 5.84 -1.94
N TYR A 139 1.23 5.06 -0.97
CA TYR A 139 1.15 3.60 -1.07
C TYR A 139 0.40 3.12 -2.32
N ILE A 140 -0.77 3.70 -2.60
CA ILE A 140 -1.56 3.30 -3.78
C ILE A 140 -0.90 3.77 -5.08
N ASP A 141 -0.31 4.95 -5.13
CA ASP A 141 0.33 5.46 -6.35
C ASP A 141 1.45 4.54 -6.85
N THR A 142 2.19 3.90 -5.94
CA THR A 142 3.27 2.96 -6.31
C THR A 142 2.75 1.68 -6.92
N GLN A 143 1.53 1.28 -6.57
CA GLN A 143 0.95 -0.02 -6.91
C GLN A 143 -0.22 0.06 -7.90
N ARG A 144 -0.70 1.27 -8.22
CA ARG A 144 -1.97 1.44 -8.95
C ARG A 144 -2.02 0.74 -10.31
N ILE A 145 -0.92 0.71 -11.05
CA ILE A 145 -0.90 0.04 -12.36
C ILE A 145 -1.01 -1.47 -12.16
N SER A 146 -0.29 -2.02 -11.18
CA SER A 146 -0.35 -3.44 -10.81
C SER A 146 -1.73 -3.84 -10.29
N LEU A 147 -2.36 -3.02 -9.43
CA LEU A 147 -3.71 -3.28 -8.92
C LEU A 147 -4.72 -3.38 -10.05
N VAL A 148 -4.68 -2.44 -11.01
CA VAL A 148 -5.59 -2.46 -12.17
C VAL A 148 -5.25 -3.61 -13.11
N TRP A 149 -3.96 -3.90 -13.34
CA TRP A 149 -3.57 -5.00 -14.21
C TRP A 149 -4.01 -6.35 -13.65
N LEU A 150 -3.81 -6.58 -12.36
CA LEU A 150 -4.25 -7.81 -11.66
C LEU A 150 -5.78 -7.93 -11.55
N GLY A 151 -6.53 -6.85 -11.80
CA GLY A 151 -7.98 -6.81 -11.62
C GLY A 151 -8.43 -6.75 -10.16
N LEU A 152 -7.54 -6.31 -9.27
CA LEU A 152 -7.81 -6.15 -7.83
C LEU A 152 -8.54 -4.84 -7.51
N CYS A 153 -8.52 -3.88 -8.44
CA CYS A 153 -9.18 -2.59 -8.32
C CYS A 153 -9.49 -2.04 -9.71
N GLU A 154 -10.65 -1.45 -9.89
CA GLU A 154 -10.96 -0.69 -11.10
C GLU A 154 -10.25 0.68 -11.06
N ALA A 155 -9.86 1.20 -12.23
CA ALA A 155 -9.15 2.48 -12.32
C ALA A 155 -9.91 3.65 -11.68
N ARG A 156 -11.24 3.64 -11.73
CA ARG A 156 -12.14 4.65 -11.13
C ARG A 156 -12.24 4.54 -9.60
N GLU A 157 -11.88 3.39 -9.03
CA GLU A 157 -12.01 3.09 -7.59
C GLU A 157 -10.72 3.38 -6.81
N ILE A 158 -9.62 3.66 -7.51
CA ILE A 158 -8.29 3.90 -6.89
C ILE A 158 -8.36 5.00 -5.81
N GLY A 159 -9.07 6.10 -6.07
CA GLY A 159 -9.20 7.19 -5.09
C GLY A 159 -9.98 6.78 -3.83
N ALA A 160 -11.02 5.97 -3.99
CA ALA A 160 -11.77 5.43 -2.86
C ALA A 160 -10.91 4.46 -2.06
N LEU A 161 -10.19 3.55 -2.72
CA LEU A 161 -9.25 2.65 -2.07
C LEU A 161 -8.17 3.40 -1.30
N GLU A 162 -7.59 4.47 -1.87
CA GLU A 162 -6.58 5.28 -1.19
C GLU A 162 -7.13 5.93 0.09
N SER A 163 -8.37 6.37 0.08
CA SER A 163 -9.00 7.01 1.24
C SER A 163 -9.25 6.05 2.42
N THR A 164 -9.29 4.72 2.19
CA THR A 164 -9.50 3.72 3.26
C THR A 164 -8.23 3.34 3.99
N LEU A 165 -7.05 3.67 3.44
CA LEU A 165 -5.77 3.27 4.01
C LEU A 165 -5.42 4.08 5.27
N ILE A 166 -4.93 3.39 6.30
CA ILE A 166 -4.27 4.04 7.43
C ILE A 166 -3.07 4.85 6.91
N GLY A 167 -2.96 6.11 7.33
CA GLY A 167 -1.89 7.01 6.89
C GLY A 167 -2.07 7.59 5.48
N SER A 168 -3.25 7.44 4.87
CA SER A 168 -3.57 8.10 3.61
C SER A 168 -3.32 9.60 3.69
N ARG A 169 -2.76 10.14 2.59
CA ARG A 169 -2.44 11.57 2.45
C ARG A 169 -3.62 12.38 1.90
N GLU A 170 -4.66 11.69 1.48
CA GLU A 170 -5.83 12.32 0.86
C GLU A 170 -6.87 12.65 1.94
N LEU A 171 -7.21 13.93 1.98
CA LEU A 171 -8.32 14.46 2.76
C LEU A 171 -9.24 15.19 1.80
N LEU A 172 -10.41 14.61 1.56
CA LEU A 172 -11.38 15.24 0.68
C LEU A 172 -11.87 16.54 1.31
N LYS A 173 -12.04 17.58 0.49
CA LYS A 173 -12.49 18.90 0.97
C LYS A 173 -13.78 18.81 1.80
N LYS A 174 -14.71 17.94 1.40
CA LYS A 174 -15.99 17.69 2.11
C LYS A 174 -15.80 17.03 3.50
N GLU A 175 -14.66 16.37 3.73
CA GLU A 175 -14.38 15.66 4.98
C GLU A 175 -13.58 16.53 5.96
N LYS A 176 -12.93 17.60 5.47
CA LYS A 176 -12.06 18.44 6.27
C LYS A 176 -12.80 19.03 7.47
N ASP A 177 -14.01 19.56 7.27
CA ASP A 177 -14.79 20.17 8.36
C ASP A 177 -15.17 19.14 9.41
N SER A 178 -15.56 17.94 8.99
CA SER A 178 -15.85 16.80 9.88
C SER A 178 -14.62 16.42 10.70
N TRP A 179 -13.45 16.27 10.07
CA TRP A 179 -12.22 15.96 10.80
C TRP A 179 -11.78 17.09 11.74
N THR A 180 -12.00 18.35 11.35
CA THR A 180 -11.75 19.49 12.23
C THR A 180 -12.61 19.42 13.52
N GLN A 181 -13.89 19.04 13.38
CA GLN A 181 -14.77 18.85 14.55
C GLN A 181 -14.32 17.66 15.41
N LYS A 182 -13.94 16.55 14.79
CA LYS A 182 -13.43 15.38 15.52
C LYS A 182 -12.16 15.71 16.33
N VAL A 183 -11.26 16.51 15.76
CA VAL A 183 -10.07 17.01 16.49
C VAL A 183 -10.49 17.85 17.71
N GLN A 184 -11.41 18.81 17.52
CA GLN A 184 -11.87 19.71 18.59
C GLN A 184 -12.52 18.97 19.74
N ASN A 185 -13.32 17.96 19.46
CA ASN A 185 -14.07 17.16 20.43
C ASN A 185 -13.26 15.96 20.96
N ASN A 186 -12.06 15.72 20.43
CA ASN A 186 -11.30 14.48 20.67
C ASN A 186 -12.16 13.22 20.58
N GLU A 187 -12.95 13.09 19.52
CA GLU A 187 -13.89 11.96 19.36
C GLU A 187 -13.22 10.57 19.38
N ALA A 188 -11.93 10.51 19.01
CA ALA A 188 -11.15 9.29 19.11
C ALA A 188 -10.60 9.01 20.52
N GLU A 189 -10.85 9.88 21.49
CA GLU A 189 -10.33 9.75 22.87
C GLU A 189 -8.82 9.48 22.88
N LEU A 190 -8.07 10.25 22.10
CA LEU A 190 -6.62 10.15 22.10
C LEU A 190 -6.03 10.71 23.41
N PRO A 191 -4.90 10.17 23.88
CA PRO A 191 -4.18 10.69 25.03
C PRO A 191 -3.83 12.18 24.84
N ASP A 192 -3.84 12.93 25.97
CA ASP A 192 -3.58 14.39 25.97
C ASP A 192 -2.26 14.78 25.28
N SER A 193 -1.23 13.96 25.41
CA SER A 193 0.05 14.20 24.76
C SER A 193 -0.05 14.18 23.22
N MET A 194 -0.84 13.26 22.67
CA MET A 194 -1.06 13.17 21.22
C MET A 194 -1.96 14.30 20.72
N LEU A 195 -3.03 14.59 21.47
CA LEU A 195 -3.93 15.69 21.13
C LEU A 195 -3.21 17.03 21.19
N SER A 196 -2.35 17.25 22.20
CA SER A 196 -1.52 18.45 22.33
C SER A 196 -0.59 18.63 21.13
N LEU A 197 0.03 17.55 20.63
CA LEU A 197 0.85 17.61 19.42
C LEU A 197 0.03 18.05 18.20
N VAL A 198 -1.17 17.50 18.00
CA VAL A 198 -2.06 17.89 16.89
C VAL A 198 -2.42 19.38 16.99
N HIS A 199 -2.77 19.87 18.19
CA HIS A 199 -3.07 21.29 18.40
C HIS A 199 -1.85 22.18 18.18
N GLU A 200 -0.67 21.77 18.64
CA GLU A 200 0.58 22.50 18.42
C GLU A 200 0.89 22.60 16.93
N MET A 201 0.76 21.52 16.16
CA MET A 201 0.91 21.53 14.72
C MET A 201 -0.10 22.47 14.04
N LYS A 202 -1.35 22.46 14.47
CA LYS A 202 -2.40 23.34 13.95
C LYS A 202 -2.11 24.81 14.22
N ASN A 203 -1.66 25.14 15.42
CA ASN A 203 -1.29 26.50 15.80
C ASN A 203 0.00 27.00 15.13
N SER A 204 0.83 26.10 14.64
CA SER A 204 2.06 26.43 13.91
C SER A 204 1.84 26.67 12.41
N LEU A 205 0.65 26.42 11.88
CA LEU A 205 0.35 26.66 10.46
C LEU A 205 0.46 28.16 10.13
N ALA A 206 1.10 28.45 8.99
CA ALA A 206 1.16 29.79 8.40
C ALA A 206 0.34 29.84 7.10
N ASP A 207 -0.09 31.04 6.70
CA ASP A 207 -0.82 31.25 5.43
C ASP A 207 0.02 30.84 4.20
N SER A 208 1.35 30.87 4.34
CA SER A 208 2.29 30.43 3.32
C SER A 208 2.39 28.90 3.17
N ASP A 209 1.86 28.13 4.14
CA ASP A 209 1.83 26.68 4.02
C ASP A 209 0.82 26.27 2.94
N GLY A 210 1.30 25.54 1.95
CA GLY A 210 0.46 25.09 0.85
C GLY A 210 -0.66 24.13 1.31
N PHE A 211 -1.68 23.97 0.49
CA PHE A 211 -2.91 23.21 0.75
C PHE A 211 -2.67 21.85 1.45
N ARG A 212 -1.64 21.10 1.02
CA ARG A 212 -1.32 19.80 1.64
C ARG A 212 -0.81 19.93 3.07
N ARG A 213 0.00 20.96 3.37
CA ARG A 213 0.50 21.20 4.72
C ARG A 213 -0.61 21.65 5.65
N GLN A 214 -1.55 22.42 5.12
CA GLN A 214 -2.73 22.88 5.87
C GLN A 214 -3.65 21.73 6.34
N ALA A 215 -3.52 20.54 5.79
CA ALA A 215 -4.30 19.36 6.19
C ALA A 215 -3.53 18.42 7.13
N VAL A 216 -2.25 18.66 7.39
CA VAL A 216 -1.40 17.74 8.17
C VAL A 216 -1.91 17.49 9.59
N PRO A 217 -2.38 18.50 10.35
CA PRO A 217 -2.89 18.25 11.71
C PRO A 217 -4.09 17.29 11.73
N GLU A 218 -5.08 17.49 10.83
CA GLU A 218 -6.24 16.64 10.70
C GLU A 218 -5.86 15.22 10.19
N LEU A 219 -4.88 15.14 9.28
CA LEU A 219 -4.34 13.85 8.81
C LEU A 219 -3.60 13.09 9.92
N LEU A 220 -2.85 13.78 10.77
CA LEU A 220 -2.20 13.16 11.93
C LEU A 220 -3.25 12.63 12.92
N TYR A 221 -4.27 13.43 13.23
CA TYR A 221 -5.34 12.99 14.13
C TYR A 221 -6.06 11.74 13.58
N ARG A 222 -6.42 11.76 12.27
CA ARG A 222 -7.02 10.60 11.61
C ARG A 222 -6.12 9.37 11.72
N TYR A 223 -4.85 9.52 11.42
CA TYR A 223 -3.87 8.44 11.52
C TYR A 223 -3.81 7.84 12.93
N LEU A 224 -3.73 8.69 13.95
CA LEU A 224 -3.68 8.23 15.34
C LEU A 224 -4.98 7.53 15.77
N SER A 225 -6.13 8.02 15.32
CA SER A 225 -7.43 7.36 15.53
C SER A 225 -7.47 5.97 14.88
N GLU A 226 -7.12 5.88 13.60
CA GLU A 226 -7.12 4.61 12.85
C GLU A 226 -6.09 3.60 13.41
N MET A 227 -4.93 4.09 13.88
CA MET A 227 -3.94 3.26 14.57
C MET A 227 -4.45 2.76 15.93
N LYS A 228 -5.20 3.58 16.69
CA LYS A 228 -5.85 3.15 17.93
C LYS A 228 -6.81 2.00 17.65
N ASP A 229 -7.67 2.14 16.64
CA ASP A 229 -8.61 1.09 16.24
C ASP A 229 -7.89 -0.21 15.86
N MET A 230 -6.82 -0.11 15.06
CA MET A 230 -5.96 -1.24 14.72
C MET A 230 -5.36 -1.90 15.96
N PHE A 231 -4.82 -1.12 16.91
CA PHE A 231 -4.23 -1.66 18.13
C PHE A 231 -5.26 -2.39 18.99
N ILE A 232 -6.46 -1.83 19.15
CA ILE A 232 -7.54 -2.45 19.90
C ILE A 232 -7.92 -3.78 19.25
N ASN A 233 -8.08 -3.78 17.93
CA ASN A 233 -8.47 -4.97 17.20
C ASN A 233 -7.39 -6.06 17.25
N VAL A 234 -6.12 -5.73 16.99
CA VAL A 234 -5.01 -6.69 17.09
C VAL A 234 -4.84 -7.22 18.51
N HIS A 235 -4.99 -6.36 19.54
CA HIS A 235 -4.99 -6.80 20.94
C HIS A 235 -6.05 -7.86 21.20
N SER A 236 -7.24 -7.71 20.59
CA SER A 236 -8.30 -8.70 20.70
C SER A 236 -7.96 -10.09 20.14
N MET A 237 -6.97 -10.16 19.24
CA MET A 237 -6.49 -11.41 18.61
C MET A 237 -5.30 -12.04 19.33
N LEU A 238 -4.70 -11.35 20.30
CA LEU A 238 -3.54 -11.83 21.04
C LEU A 238 -3.91 -12.55 22.32
N LYS A 239 -3.07 -13.50 22.73
CA LYS A 239 -3.11 -14.10 24.07
C LYS A 239 -2.69 -13.06 25.12
N ASP A 240 -3.06 -13.29 26.37
CA ASP A 240 -2.62 -12.47 27.49
C ASP A 240 -1.09 -12.44 27.55
N ASN A 241 -0.51 -11.23 27.70
CA ASN A 241 0.93 -10.97 27.72
C ASN A 241 1.69 -11.33 26.43
N ALA A 242 0.99 -11.58 25.32
CA ALA A 242 1.64 -11.79 24.03
C ALA A 242 2.35 -10.50 23.53
N PRO A 243 3.60 -10.59 23.04
CA PRO A 243 4.33 -9.43 22.56
C PRO A 243 3.73 -8.92 21.24
N TYR A 244 3.68 -7.58 21.10
CA TYR A 244 3.36 -6.91 19.84
C TYR A 244 4.53 -6.02 19.43
N ALA A 245 5.28 -6.42 18.43
CA ALA A 245 6.43 -5.69 17.92
C ALA A 245 6.06 -4.77 16.75
N LEU A 246 6.50 -3.51 16.82
CA LEU A 246 6.28 -2.49 15.79
C LEU A 246 7.61 -2.04 15.19
N ILE A 247 7.73 -2.08 13.87
CA ILE A 247 8.86 -1.49 13.14
C ILE A 247 8.41 -0.14 12.62
N VAL A 248 8.90 0.94 13.22
CA VAL A 248 8.54 2.31 12.87
C VAL A 248 9.76 3.13 12.46
N GLY A 249 9.55 4.10 11.57
CA GLY A 249 10.56 5.05 11.15
C GLY A 249 10.24 6.48 11.57
N HIS A 250 11.23 7.34 11.51
CA HIS A 250 11.05 8.77 11.74
C HIS A 250 10.45 9.44 10.49
N ASN A 251 9.52 10.36 10.70
CA ASN A 251 8.99 11.22 9.64
C ASN A 251 9.04 12.67 10.10
N LYS A 252 9.53 13.54 9.24
CA LYS A 252 9.66 14.97 9.49
C LYS A 252 8.65 15.78 8.69
N THR A 253 8.05 16.78 9.32
CA THR A 253 7.26 17.79 8.62
C THR A 253 7.58 19.18 9.15
N THR A 254 7.44 20.20 8.31
CA THR A 254 7.66 21.60 8.71
C THR A 254 6.37 22.36 8.45
N LEU A 255 5.86 23.03 9.48
CA LEU A 255 4.65 23.85 9.44
C LEU A 255 4.97 25.23 10.02
N GLY A 256 4.68 26.30 9.27
CA GLY A 256 4.99 27.67 9.65
C GLY A 256 6.46 27.91 10.05
N GLY A 257 7.37 27.14 9.44
CA GLY A 257 8.81 27.21 9.76
C GLY A 257 9.25 26.38 10.97
N LYS A 258 8.31 25.79 11.74
CA LYS A 258 8.62 24.89 12.86
C LYS A 258 8.70 23.44 12.38
N GLU A 259 9.76 22.74 12.78
CA GLU A 259 9.96 21.31 12.47
C GLU A 259 9.29 20.43 13.53
N PHE A 260 8.59 19.39 13.06
CA PHE A 260 7.99 18.33 13.85
C PHE A 260 8.58 16.99 13.40
N LEU A 261 8.92 16.12 14.38
CA LEU A 261 9.52 14.80 14.16
C LEU A 261 8.57 13.71 14.60
#